data_39d774dcf7b37cdab9949734caa0aedc
#
_entry.id   39d774dcf7b37cdab9949734caa0aedc
#
_cell.length_a   1.000
_cell.length_b   1.000
_cell.length_c   1.000
_cell.angle_alpha   90.00
_cell.angle_beta   90.00
_cell.angle_gamma   90.00
#
_symmetry.space_group_name_H-M   'P 1'
#
loop_
_entity.id
_entity.type
_entity.pdbx_description
1 polymer ?
#
loop_
_entity_poly.entity_id
_entity_poly.type
_entity_poly.pdbx_seq_one_letter_code
_entity_poly.pdbx_strand_id
1 'polypeptide(L)'
;LAAITSTQSEIQKLVNNHTKLQDDISKVLSNMSLINELQKTLAEKHTRISEHKKNVEKYETKIKAVRDETEKIKASKEYLDFLKTKKIIDNLENEKNQIKDQINTQFTKISRPLSRYEYVSSFDKPQKQLLEKLVTEPFEALNPANKENIVHILLAAKKSVQGGSVSVKDSEKTIANIDETLSLLDSYISKILEFSHKKEETEKKLGNFDNEKLETLEKAASKNLSDKQDAESKIQNL
;
A
#
# COMPACT_ATOMS: atom_id res chain seq x y z
N LEU A 1 75.65 -18.87 70.17
CA LEU A 1 74.86 -17.84 69.39
C LEU A 1 74.80 -18.16 67.94
N ALA A 2 75.92 -18.42 67.20
CA ALA A 2 75.97 -18.70 65.78
C ALA A 2 75.12 -19.89 65.36
N ALA A 3 75.00 -21.00 66.11
CA ALA A 3 74.20 -22.15 65.84
C ALA A 3 72.67 -21.80 65.92
N ILE A 4 72.25 -20.98 66.87
CA ILE A 4 70.86 -20.57 67.05
C ILE A 4 70.43 -19.70 65.91
N THR A 5 71.26 -18.78 65.42
CA THR A 5 70.97 -17.90 64.28
C THR A 5 70.86 -18.68 62.96
N SER A 6 71.68 -19.71 62.76
CA SER A 6 71.60 -20.62 61.61
C SER A 6 70.29 -21.37 61.59
N THR A 7 69.90 -21.99 62.73
CA THR A 7 68.64 -22.75 62.84
C THR A 7 67.42 -21.85 62.66
N GLN A 8 67.44 -20.61 63.14
CA GLN A 8 66.41 -19.64 62.97
C GLN A 8 66.22 -19.23 61.46
N SER A 9 67.35 -19.08 60.75
CA SER A 9 67.33 -18.81 59.31
C SER A 9 66.75 -19.99 58.49
N GLU A 10 67.07 -21.23 58.90
CA GLU A 10 66.51 -22.43 58.23
C GLU A 10 65.03 -22.58 58.52
N ILE A 11 64.55 -22.34 59.71
CA ILE A 11 63.12 -22.34 60.04
C ILE A 11 62.40 -21.29 59.23
N GLN A 12 62.95 -20.08 59.14
CA GLN A 12 62.36 -19.01 58.35
C GLN A 12 62.22 -19.37 56.84
N LYS A 13 63.22 -20.01 56.24
CA LYS A 13 63.20 -20.54 54.90
C LYS A 13 62.10 -21.60 54.70
N LEU A 14 61.95 -22.52 55.62
CA LEU A 14 60.92 -23.57 55.62
C LEU A 14 59.51 -22.93 55.68
N VAL A 15 59.31 -21.97 56.57
CA VAL A 15 58.02 -21.24 56.67
C VAL A 15 57.70 -20.52 55.38
N ASN A 16 58.68 -19.78 54.82
CA ASN A 16 58.46 -19.06 53.54
C ASN A 16 58.17 -20.03 52.40
N ASN A 17 58.86 -21.16 52.32
CA ASN A 17 58.56 -22.16 51.26
C ASN A 17 57.20 -22.80 51.48
N HIS A 18 56.77 -23.09 52.72
CA HIS A 18 55.44 -23.60 53.00
C HIS A 18 54.34 -22.61 52.63
N THR A 19 54.50 -21.32 52.97
CA THR A 19 53.56 -20.26 52.55
C THR A 19 53.43 -20.15 51.02
N LYS A 20 54.62 -20.16 50.35
CA LYS A 20 54.66 -20.15 48.92
C LYS A 20 53.91 -21.36 48.27
N LEU A 21 54.15 -22.55 48.83
CA LEU A 21 53.43 -23.73 48.32
C LEU A 21 51.93 -23.68 48.57
N GLN A 22 51.48 -23.15 49.72
CA GLN A 22 50.06 -22.94 50.00
C GLN A 22 49.44 -21.97 49.00
N ASP A 23 50.12 -20.82 48.65
CA ASP A 23 49.70 -19.87 47.69
C ASP A 23 49.60 -20.49 46.28
N ASP A 24 50.58 -21.27 45.87
CA ASP A 24 50.60 -21.96 44.58
C ASP A 24 49.49 -23.02 44.47
N ILE A 25 49.23 -23.79 45.53
CA ILE A 25 48.08 -24.72 45.58
C ILE A 25 46.76 -23.98 45.48
N SER A 26 46.58 -22.85 46.18
CA SER A 26 45.38 -22.03 46.12
C SER A 26 45.13 -21.50 44.71
N LYS A 27 46.19 -21.06 44.02
CA LYS A 27 46.10 -20.64 42.61
C LYS A 27 45.70 -21.79 41.69
N VAL A 28 46.26 -22.97 41.87
CA VAL A 28 45.91 -24.14 41.06
C VAL A 28 44.44 -24.50 41.25
N LEU A 29 43.94 -24.55 42.49
CA LEU A 29 42.54 -24.84 42.78
C LEU A 29 41.60 -23.81 42.18
N SER A 30 41.93 -22.51 42.26
CA SER A 30 41.17 -21.44 41.65
C SER A 30 41.12 -21.57 40.12
N ASN A 31 42.27 -21.87 39.51
CA ASN A 31 42.32 -22.07 38.05
C ASN A 31 41.55 -23.31 37.59
N MET A 32 41.57 -24.41 38.38
CA MET A 32 40.75 -25.59 38.09
C MET A 32 39.25 -25.27 38.15
N SER A 33 38.82 -24.50 39.16
CA SER A 33 37.41 -24.05 39.25
C SER A 33 36.99 -23.21 38.01
N LEU A 34 37.86 -22.26 37.63
CA LEU A 34 37.62 -21.42 36.42
C LEU A 34 37.55 -22.26 35.14
N ILE A 35 38.43 -23.24 34.97
CA ILE A 35 38.40 -24.15 33.82
C ILE A 35 37.07 -24.91 33.77
N ASN A 36 36.60 -25.45 34.89
CA ASN A 36 35.32 -26.16 34.95
C ASN A 36 34.13 -25.23 34.57
N GLU A 37 34.14 -24.00 35.06
CA GLU A 37 33.10 -22.99 34.71
C GLU A 37 33.12 -22.63 33.20
N LEU A 38 34.33 -22.42 32.68
CA LEU A 38 34.49 -22.13 31.24
C LEU A 38 34.04 -23.31 30.35
N GLN A 39 34.36 -24.55 30.76
CA GLN A 39 33.91 -25.76 30.04
C GLN A 39 32.38 -25.86 30.03
N LYS A 40 31.73 -25.60 31.18
CA LYS A 40 30.27 -25.57 31.28
C LYS A 40 29.67 -24.50 30.36
N THR A 41 30.19 -23.30 30.44
CA THR A 41 29.74 -22.16 29.58
C THR A 41 29.92 -22.50 28.10
N LEU A 42 31.02 -23.10 27.72
CA LEU A 42 31.28 -23.53 26.34
C LEU A 42 30.26 -24.57 25.86
N ALA A 43 29.96 -25.57 26.70
CA ALA A 43 28.95 -26.58 26.37
C ALA A 43 27.54 -25.97 26.19
N GLU A 44 27.16 -25.02 27.06
CA GLU A 44 25.88 -24.29 26.93
C GLU A 44 25.83 -23.47 25.64
N LYS A 45 26.90 -22.76 25.30
CA LYS A 45 26.98 -21.99 24.02
C LYS A 45 26.89 -22.90 22.79
N HIS A 46 27.58 -24.04 22.80
CA HIS A 46 27.48 -25.02 21.72
C HIS A 46 26.06 -25.54 21.53
N THR A 47 25.34 -25.81 22.60
CA THR A 47 23.94 -26.24 22.56
C THR A 47 23.07 -25.17 21.94
N ARG A 48 23.18 -23.91 22.37
CA ARG A 48 22.43 -22.78 21.81
C ARG A 48 22.72 -22.54 20.33
N ILE A 49 23.98 -22.60 19.91
CA ILE A 49 24.37 -22.50 18.49
C ILE A 49 23.70 -23.61 17.68
N SER A 50 23.68 -24.85 18.19
CA SER A 50 23.05 -25.97 17.51
C SER A 50 21.53 -25.74 17.33
N GLU A 51 20.85 -25.26 18.37
CA GLU A 51 19.43 -24.93 18.34
C GLU A 51 19.14 -23.82 17.33
N HIS A 52 19.92 -22.74 17.34
CA HIS A 52 19.74 -21.65 16.38
C HIS A 52 20.02 -22.09 14.94
N LYS A 53 21.01 -22.93 14.69
CA LYS A 53 21.26 -23.52 13.35
C LYS A 53 20.07 -24.33 12.86
N LYS A 54 19.48 -25.18 13.71
CA LYS A 54 18.24 -25.91 13.37
C LYS A 54 17.07 -24.98 13.04
N ASN A 55 16.94 -23.85 13.76
CA ASN A 55 15.92 -22.86 13.46
C ASN A 55 16.17 -22.17 12.11
N VAL A 56 17.41 -21.82 11.79
CA VAL A 56 17.78 -21.28 10.46
C VAL A 56 17.36 -22.23 9.33
N GLU A 57 17.73 -23.53 9.41
CA GLU A 57 17.35 -24.55 8.43
C GLU A 57 15.83 -24.67 8.29
N LYS A 58 15.11 -24.62 9.43
CA LYS A 58 13.63 -24.64 9.43
C LYS A 58 13.03 -23.43 8.73
N TYR A 59 13.58 -22.24 8.96
CA TYR A 59 13.10 -21.03 8.28
C TYR A 59 13.44 -21.04 6.79
N GLU A 60 14.62 -21.53 6.40
CA GLU A 60 14.99 -21.69 4.99
C GLU A 60 14.01 -22.61 4.24
N THR A 61 13.67 -23.74 4.86
CA THR A 61 12.68 -24.66 4.32
C THR A 61 11.31 -24.01 4.11
N LYS A 62 10.87 -23.22 5.13
CA LYS A 62 9.60 -22.47 5.05
C LYS A 62 9.64 -21.39 3.97
N ILE A 63 10.72 -20.63 3.90
CA ILE A 63 10.91 -19.58 2.88
C ILE A 63 10.83 -20.18 1.49
N LYS A 64 11.52 -21.32 1.27
CA LYS A 64 11.49 -22.04 0.00
C LYS A 64 10.07 -22.48 -0.36
N ALA A 65 9.36 -23.12 0.56
CA ALA A 65 7.99 -23.58 0.34
C ALA A 65 7.04 -22.44 -0.01
N VAL A 66 7.11 -21.31 0.73
CA VAL A 66 6.30 -20.13 0.44
C VAL A 66 6.65 -19.50 -0.90
N ARG A 67 7.94 -19.45 -1.26
CA ARG A 67 8.38 -18.95 -2.57
C ARG A 67 7.85 -19.82 -3.70
N ASP A 68 8.01 -21.15 -3.61
CA ASP A 68 7.54 -22.10 -4.61
C ASP A 68 6.01 -21.98 -4.81
N GLU A 69 5.24 -21.81 -3.72
CA GLU A 69 3.79 -21.58 -3.80
C GLU A 69 3.45 -20.23 -4.44
N THR A 70 4.15 -19.16 -4.05
CA THR A 70 3.99 -17.83 -4.64
C THR A 70 4.29 -17.84 -6.15
N GLU A 71 5.36 -18.51 -6.58
CA GLU A 71 5.71 -18.64 -8.00
C GLU A 71 4.65 -19.42 -8.78
N LYS A 72 4.10 -20.50 -8.21
CA LYS A 72 2.99 -21.25 -8.82
C LYS A 72 1.75 -20.36 -9.02
N ILE A 73 1.39 -19.57 -8.02
CA ILE A 73 0.26 -18.63 -8.13
C ILE A 73 0.55 -17.58 -9.20
N LYS A 74 1.74 -16.98 -9.19
CA LYS A 74 2.13 -15.93 -10.16
C LYS A 74 2.26 -16.47 -11.60
N ALA A 75 2.53 -17.75 -11.78
CA ALA A 75 2.55 -18.42 -13.09
C ALA A 75 1.16 -18.91 -13.53
N SER A 76 0.15 -18.88 -12.68
CA SER A 76 -1.20 -19.33 -13.00
C SER A 76 -1.87 -18.44 -14.03
N LYS A 77 -2.78 -19.04 -14.82
CA LYS A 77 -3.59 -18.31 -15.79
C LYS A 77 -4.46 -17.26 -15.10
N GLU A 78 -5.01 -17.60 -13.95
CA GLU A 78 -5.87 -16.73 -13.13
C GLU A 78 -5.14 -15.45 -12.71
N TYR A 79 -3.88 -15.57 -12.30
CA TYR A 79 -3.06 -14.40 -11.93
C TYR A 79 -2.69 -13.54 -13.14
N LEU A 80 -2.36 -14.17 -14.27
CA LEU A 80 -2.06 -13.45 -15.51
C LEU A 80 -3.28 -12.70 -16.04
N ASP A 81 -4.47 -13.30 -15.94
CA ASP A 81 -5.72 -12.64 -16.31
C ASP A 81 -6.10 -11.54 -15.32
N PHE A 82 -5.84 -11.72 -14.02
CA PHE A 82 -5.95 -10.66 -13.01
C PHE A 82 -5.07 -9.45 -13.34
N LEU A 83 -3.80 -9.67 -13.69
CA LEU A 83 -2.89 -8.58 -14.08
C LEU A 83 -3.35 -7.83 -15.35
N LYS A 84 -3.88 -8.56 -16.35
CA LYS A 84 -4.46 -7.94 -17.54
C LYS A 84 -5.68 -7.09 -17.18
N THR A 85 -6.56 -7.64 -16.35
CA THR A 85 -7.77 -6.96 -15.89
C THR A 85 -7.42 -5.68 -15.10
N LYS A 86 -6.42 -5.73 -14.24
CA LYS A 86 -5.92 -4.56 -13.51
C LYS A 86 -5.42 -3.46 -14.45
N LYS A 87 -4.65 -3.81 -15.48
CA LYS A 87 -4.22 -2.84 -16.51
C LYS A 87 -5.39 -2.23 -17.27
N ILE A 88 -6.46 -3.00 -17.52
CA ILE A 88 -7.67 -2.47 -18.15
C ILE A 88 -8.35 -1.45 -17.24
N ILE A 89 -8.44 -1.71 -15.94
CA ILE A 89 -8.99 -0.75 -14.95
C ILE A 89 -8.19 0.55 -14.93
N ASP A 90 -6.86 0.47 -14.92
CA ASP A 90 -6.00 1.65 -14.96
C ASP A 90 -6.24 2.48 -16.27
N ASN A 91 -6.46 1.81 -17.39
CA ASN A 91 -6.81 2.47 -18.67
C ASN A 91 -8.23 3.06 -18.64
N LEU A 92 -9.19 2.40 -17.97
CA LEU A 92 -10.55 2.92 -17.83
C LEU A 92 -10.59 4.22 -17.02
N GLU A 93 -9.73 4.38 -16.01
CA GLU A 93 -9.64 5.64 -15.27
C GLU A 93 -9.16 6.79 -16.17
N ASN A 94 -8.22 6.53 -17.08
CA ASN A 94 -7.80 7.50 -18.08
C ASN A 94 -8.94 7.82 -19.08
N GLU A 95 -9.69 6.81 -19.54
CA GLU A 95 -10.85 6.99 -20.43
C GLU A 95 -11.91 7.85 -19.75
N LYS A 96 -12.21 7.60 -18.46
CA LYS A 96 -13.12 8.42 -17.66
C LYS A 96 -12.69 9.89 -17.61
N ASN A 97 -11.42 10.15 -17.33
CA ASN A 97 -10.90 11.50 -17.25
C ASN A 97 -11.01 12.23 -18.60
N GLN A 98 -10.73 11.55 -19.72
CA GLN A 98 -10.90 12.11 -21.05
C GLN A 98 -12.36 12.46 -21.36
N ILE A 99 -13.31 11.58 -21.03
CA ILE A 99 -14.75 11.85 -21.20
C ILE A 99 -15.17 13.04 -20.33
N LYS A 100 -14.74 13.06 -19.08
CA LYS A 100 -15.02 14.14 -18.14
C LYS A 100 -14.49 15.49 -18.64
N ASP A 101 -13.27 15.53 -19.16
CA ASP A 101 -12.65 16.74 -19.69
C ASP A 101 -13.35 17.24 -20.94
N GLN A 102 -13.78 16.36 -21.84
CA GLN A 102 -14.57 16.73 -23.03
C GLN A 102 -15.89 17.38 -22.61
N ILE A 103 -16.61 16.77 -21.67
CA ILE A 103 -17.89 17.28 -21.18
C ILE A 103 -17.69 18.61 -20.45
N ASN A 104 -16.73 18.70 -19.55
CA ASN A 104 -16.45 19.94 -18.80
C ASN A 104 -16.05 21.08 -19.74
N THR A 105 -15.24 20.81 -20.76
CA THR A 105 -14.86 21.81 -21.76
C THR A 105 -16.06 22.34 -22.50
N GLN A 106 -16.98 21.48 -22.93
CA GLN A 106 -18.18 21.90 -23.61
C GLN A 106 -19.13 22.69 -22.69
N PHE A 107 -19.40 22.20 -21.49
CA PHE A 107 -20.29 22.87 -20.55
C PHE A 107 -19.71 24.20 -20.02
N THR A 108 -18.38 24.34 -19.95
CA THR A 108 -17.73 25.61 -19.60
C THR A 108 -18.12 26.74 -20.58
N LYS A 109 -18.35 26.44 -21.88
CA LYS A 109 -18.77 27.43 -22.86
C LYS A 109 -20.13 28.05 -22.53
N ILE A 110 -20.99 27.31 -21.82
CA ILE A 110 -22.37 27.70 -21.49
C ILE A 110 -22.63 27.88 -19.99
N SER A 111 -21.62 27.67 -19.13
CA SER A 111 -21.76 27.73 -17.67
C SER A 111 -22.29 29.09 -17.19
N ARG A 112 -21.73 30.21 -17.70
CA ARG A 112 -22.15 31.56 -17.32
C ARG A 112 -23.62 31.87 -17.70
N PRO A 113 -24.09 31.63 -18.93
CA PRO A 113 -25.50 31.80 -19.24
C PRO A 113 -26.41 30.87 -18.44
N LEU A 114 -26.03 29.64 -18.15
CA LEU A 114 -26.80 28.72 -17.30
C LEU A 114 -26.90 29.24 -15.86
N SER A 115 -25.81 29.69 -15.25
CA SER A 115 -25.82 30.29 -13.91
C SER A 115 -26.71 31.53 -13.84
N ARG A 116 -26.68 32.39 -14.89
CA ARG A 116 -27.56 33.55 -14.91
C ARG A 116 -29.02 33.17 -15.09
N TYR A 117 -29.30 32.13 -15.87
CA TYR A 117 -30.64 31.62 -16.07
C TYR A 117 -31.24 31.04 -14.82
N GLU A 118 -30.45 30.44 -13.93
CA GLU A 118 -30.90 29.93 -12.63
C GLU A 118 -31.65 31.01 -11.83
N TYR A 119 -31.14 32.23 -11.80
CA TYR A 119 -31.75 33.34 -11.04
C TYR A 119 -33.07 33.84 -11.61
N VAL A 120 -33.28 33.73 -12.91
CA VAL A 120 -34.49 34.23 -13.58
C VAL A 120 -35.49 33.11 -13.89
N SER A 121 -35.11 31.86 -13.67
CA SER A 121 -35.92 30.70 -13.98
C SER A 121 -37.05 30.50 -12.98
N SER A 122 -38.22 30.08 -13.48
CA SER A 122 -39.36 29.62 -12.68
C SER A 122 -39.35 28.12 -12.39
N PHE A 123 -38.17 27.49 -12.49
CA PHE A 123 -37.99 26.06 -12.28
C PHE A 123 -38.31 25.65 -10.83
N ASP A 124 -38.81 24.43 -10.68
CA ASP A 124 -38.99 23.80 -9.41
C ASP A 124 -37.62 23.44 -8.76
N LYS A 125 -37.66 23.00 -7.51
CA LYS A 125 -36.43 22.67 -6.77
C LYS A 125 -35.59 21.58 -7.44
N PRO A 126 -36.13 20.42 -7.92
CA PRO A 126 -35.38 19.40 -8.62
C PRO A 126 -34.69 19.93 -9.90
N GLN A 127 -35.37 20.73 -10.68
CA GLN A 127 -34.83 21.29 -11.91
C GLN A 127 -33.70 22.30 -11.62
N LYS A 128 -33.84 23.12 -10.57
CA LYS A 128 -32.77 24.04 -10.13
C LYS A 128 -31.54 23.29 -9.66
N GLN A 129 -31.70 22.21 -8.90
CA GLN A 129 -30.58 21.36 -8.48
C GLN A 129 -29.88 20.71 -9.67
N LEU A 130 -30.64 20.28 -10.69
CA LEU A 130 -30.03 19.72 -11.89
C LEU A 130 -29.28 20.79 -12.69
N LEU A 131 -29.81 22.00 -12.79
CA LEU A 131 -29.17 23.15 -13.44
C LEU A 131 -27.87 23.53 -12.73
N GLU A 132 -27.86 23.58 -11.41
CA GLU A 132 -26.66 23.82 -10.59
C GLU A 132 -25.60 22.72 -10.87
N LYS A 133 -25.99 21.45 -10.88
CA LYS A 133 -25.09 20.34 -11.22
C LYS A 133 -24.54 20.43 -12.64
N LEU A 134 -25.32 20.88 -13.62
CA LEU A 134 -24.84 21.08 -14.98
C LEU A 134 -23.78 22.19 -15.09
N VAL A 135 -23.77 23.12 -14.14
CA VAL A 135 -22.76 24.19 -14.07
C VAL A 135 -21.51 23.75 -13.33
N THR A 136 -21.68 23.02 -12.25
CA THR A 136 -20.58 22.65 -11.34
C THR A 136 -19.94 21.31 -11.69
N GLU A 137 -20.76 20.29 -11.99
CA GLU A 137 -20.36 18.90 -12.17
C GLU A 137 -21.13 18.26 -13.35
N PRO A 138 -20.95 18.76 -14.58
CA PRO A 138 -21.77 18.33 -15.73
C PRO A 138 -21.63 16.83 -16.02
N PHE A 139 -20.44 16.24 -15.81
CA PHE A 139 -20.23 14.81 -15.99
C PHE A 139 -21.17 13.95 -15.10
N GLU A 140 -21.35 14.34 -13.85
CA GLU A 140 -22.21 13.62 -12.90
C GLU A 140 -23.72 13.88 -13.15
N ALA A 141 -24.05 15.01 -13.77
CA ALA A 141 -25.43 15.36 -14.12
C ALA A 141 -25.93 14.56 -15.33
N LEU A 142 -25.04 14.20 -16.25
CA LEU A 142 -25.35 13.54 -17.53
C LEU A 142 -25.63 12.04 -17.33
N ASN A 143 -26.91 11.68 -17.38
CA ASN A 143 -27.37 10.30 -17.39
C ASN A 143 -28.69 10.17 -18.16
N PRO A 144 -29.12 8.97 -18.57
CA PRO A 144 -30.35 8.78 -19.32
C PRO A 144 -31.60 9.31 -18.61
N ALA A 145 -31.69 9.19 -17.31
CA ALA A 145 -32.87 9.63 -16.54
C ALA A 145 -32.99 11.16 -16.51
N ASN A 146 -31.90 11.88 -16.61
CA ASN A 146 -31.87 13.34 -16.59
C ASN A 146 -31.97 13.96 -18.02
N LYS A 147 -31.83 13.15 -19.07
CA LYS A 147 -31.71 13.65 -20.45
C LYS A 147 -32.79 14.64 -20.82
N GLU A 148 -34.08 14.27 -20.64
CA GLU A 148 -35.23 15.13 -21.03
C GLU A 148 -35.24 16.45 -20.25
N ASN A 149 -34.95 16.39 -18.95
CA ASN A 149 -34.85 17.59 -18.11
C ASN A 149 -33.68 18.49 -18.54
N ILE A 150 -32.55 17.92 -18.91
CA ILE A 150 -31.38 18.66 -19.40
C ILE A 150 -31.69 19.36 -20.70
N VAL A 151 -32.33 18.67 -21.66
CA VAL A 151 -32.79 19.26 -22.91
C VAL A 151 -33.76 20.43 -22.64
N HIS A 152 -34.73 20.23 -21.74
CA HIS A 152 -35.65 21.28 -21.35
C HIS A 152 -34.94 22.50 -20.76
N ILE A 153 -33.99 22.31 -19.85
CA ILE A 153 -33.19 23.38 -19.22
C ILE A 153 -32.38 24.13 -20.28
N LEU A 154 -31.69 23.43 -21.18
CA LEU A 154 -30.88 24.05 -22.23
C LEU A 154 -31.73 24.86 -23.22
N LEU A 155 -32.90 24.34 -23.66
CA LEU A 155 -33.82 25.04 -24.53
C LEU A 155 -34.45 26.26 -23.86
N ALA A 156 -34.79 26.17 -22.58
CA ALA A 156 -35.32 27.30 -21.82
C ALA A 156 -34.26 28.40 -21.61
N ALA A 157 -33.02 28.03 -21.32
CA ALA A 157 -31.89 28.95 -21.23
C ALA A 157 -31.64 29.65 -22.61
N LYS A 158 -31.69 28.90 -23.71
CA LYS A 158 -31.57 29.44 -25.08
C LYS A 158 -32.64 30.49 -25.35
N LYS A 159 -33.92 30.19 -25.06
CA LYS A 159 -35.01 31.14 -25.20
C LYS A 159 -34.83 32.41 -24.41
N SER A 160 -34.33 32.27 -23.17
CA SER A 160 -34.07 33.43 -22.27
C SER A 160 -32.92 34.30 -22.78
N VAL A 161 -31.90 33.72 -23.40
CA VAL A 161 -30.85 34.50 -24.08
C VAL A 161 -31.40 35.22 -25.31
N GLN A 162 -32.22 34.54 -26.14
CA GLN A 162 -32.87 35.11 -27.33
C GLN A 162 -33.81 36.25 -26.97
N GLY A 163 -34.58 36.11 -25.89
CA GLY A 163 -35.52 37.12 -25.40
C GLY A 163 -34.89 38.26 -24.59
N GLY A 164 -33.56 38.22 -24.36
CA GLY A 164 -32.85 39.25 -23.61
C GLY A 164 -33.03 39.17 -22.08
N SER A 165 -33.78 38.18 -21.56
CA SER A 165 -33.97 37.99 -20.11
C SER A 165 -32.69 37.53 -19.41
N VAL A 166 -31.80 36.86 -20.12
CA VAL A 166 -30.44 36.52 -19.69
C VAL A 166 -29.45 37.35 -20.51
N SER A 167 -28.82 38.32 -19.86
CA SER A 167 -27.84 39.19 -20.50
C SER A 167 -26.52 38.43 -20.69
N VAL A 168 -26.05 38.36 -21.94
CA VAL A 168 -24.77 37.77 -22.34
C VAL A 168 -23.98 38.72 -23.22
N LYS A 169 -22.66 38.58 -23.27
CA LYS A 169 -21.80 39.47 -24.06
C LYS A 169 -22.01 39.28 -25.56
N ASP A 170 -22.30 38.06 -26.00
CA ASP A 170 -22.47 37.64 -27.38
C ASP A 170 -23.60 36.61 -27.43
N SER A 171 -24.80 37.05 -27.83
CA SER A 171 -26.01 36.23 -27.89
C SER A 171 -25.91 35.13 -28.94
N GLU A 172 -25.42 35.46 -30.15
CA GLU A 172 -25.33 34.51 -31.24
C GLU A 172 -24.38 33.37 -30.93
N LYS A 173 -23.18 33.70 -30.42
CA LYS A 173 -22.20 32.72 -29.98
C LYS A 173 -22.71 31.85 -28.84
N THR A 174 -23.43 32.45 -27.89
CA THR A 174 -24.01 31.71 -26.76
C THR A 174 -25.06 30.72 -27.20
N ILE A 175 -25.94 31.13 -28.12
CA ILE A 175 -26.97 30.28 -28.72
C ILE A 175 -26.31 29.12 -29.49
N ALA A 176 -25.30 29.41 -30.30
CA ALA A 176 -24.56 28.39 -31.04
C ALA A 176 -23.90 27.37 -30.10
N ASN A 177 -23.30 27.82 -29.00
CA ASN A 177 -22.72 26.92 -28.00
C ASN A 177 -23.77 26.03 -27.29
N ILE A 178 -24.97 26.56 -27.01
CA ILE A 178 -26.07 25.77 -26.45
C ILE A 178 -26.56 24.74 -27.47
N ASP A 179 -26.71 25.11 -28.74
CA ASP A 179 -27.12 24.19 -29.82
C ASP A 179 -26.06 23.09 -30.04
N GLU A 180 -24.77 23.44 -30.00
CA GLU A 180 -23.68 22.47 -30.05
C GLU A 180 -23.77 21.49 -28.87
N THR A 181 -23.99 21.99 -27.63
CA THR A 181 -24.16 21.16 -26.46
C THR A 181 -25.34 20.20 -26.56
N LEU A 182 -26.49 20.69 -27.06
CA LEU A 182 -27.68 19.87 -27.33
C LEU A 182 -27.37 18.74 -28.31
N SER A 183 -26.66 19.05 -29.40
CA SER A 183 -26.31 18.06 -30.43
C SER A 183 -25.36 16.98 -29.94
N LEU A 184 -24.48 17.31 -28.99
CA LEU A 184 -23.48 16.38 -28.38
C LEU A 184 -24.02 15.58 -27.19
N LEU A 185 -25.20 15.95 -26.65
CA LEU A 185 -25.73 15.41 -25.42
C LEU A 185 -25.86 13.87 -25.46
N ASP A 186 -26.44 13.34 -26.53
CA ASP A 186 -26.61 11.90 -26.70
C ASP A 186 -25.28 11.16 -26.79
N SER A 187 -24.32 11.73 -27.49
CA SER A 187 -22.98 11.17 -27.58
C SER A 187 -22.30 11.10 -26.23
N TYR A 188 -22.43 12.15 -25.41
CA TYR A 188 -21.84 12.15 -24.04
C TYR A 188 -22.52 11.14 -23.15
N ILE A 189 -23.83 11.05 -23.13
CA ILE A 189 -24.57 10.06 -22.33
C ILE A 189 -24.19 8.63 -22.76
N SER A 190 -24.10 8.37 -24.08
CA SER A 190 -23.67 7.05 -24.59
C SER A 190 -22.25 6.71 -24.14
N LYS A 191 -21.30 7.64 -24.21
CA LYS A 191 -19.93 7.42 -23.75
C LYS A 191 -19.88 7.10 -22.24
N ILE A 192 -20.66 7.81 -21.42
CA ILE A 192 -20.74 7.54 -19.96
C ILE A 192 -21.30 6.15 -19.69
N LEU A 193 -22.36 5.74 -20.42
CA LEU A 193 -22.95 4.41 -20.29
C LEU A 193 -21.99 3.30 -20.70
N GLU A 194 -21.34 3.44 -21.84
CA GLU A 194 -20.36 2.48 -22.33
C GLU A 194 -19.19 2.32 -21.34
N PHE A 195 -18.68 3.44 -20.82
CA PHE A 195 -17.66 3.44 -19.79
C PHE A 195 -18.14 2.69 -18.52
N SER A 196 -19.35 3.01 -18.04
CA SER A 196 -19.92 2.40 -16.83
C SER A 196 -20.10 0.90 -17.00
N HIS A 197 -20.57 0.44 -18.16
CA HIS A 197 -20.73 -0.97 -18.49
C HIS A 197 -19.39 -1.71 -18.55
N LYS A 198 -18.41 -1.13 -19.27
CA LYS A 198 -17.04 -1.69 -19.32
C LYS A 198 -16.42 -1.80 -17.93
N LYS A 199 -16.61 -0.77 -17.09
CA LYS A 199 -16.11 -0.75 -15.71
C LYS A 199 -16.72 -1.89 -14.89
N GLU A 200 -18.05 -2.03 -14.90
CA GLU A 200 -18.76 -3.07 -14.16
C GLU A 200 -18.34 -4.49 -14.59
N GLU A 201 -18.26 -4.73 -15.91
CA GLU A 201 -17.77 -6.02 -16.43
C GLU A 201 -16.34 -6.33 -16.02
N THR A 202 -15.47 -5.30 -16.00
CA THR A 202 -14.06 -5.46 -15.64
C THR A 202 -13.90 -5.72 -14.15
N GLU A 203 -14.66 -5.01 -13.31
CA GLU A 203 -14.66 -5.23 -11.85
C GLU A 203 -15.17 -6.63 -11.47
N LYS A 204 -16.20 -7.14 -12.16
CA LYS A 204 -16.67 -8.53 -11.96
C LYS A 204 -15.57 -9.56 -12.28
N LYS A 205 -14.76 -9.32 -13.32
CA LYS A 205 -13.63 -10.20 -13.67
C LYS A 205 -12.50 -10.13 -12.65
N LEU A 206 -12.27 -8.95 -12.06
CA LEU A 206 -11.22 -8.76 -11.04
C LEU A 206 -11.49 -9.56 -9.77
N GLY A 207 -12.77 -9.66 -9.34
CA GLY A 207 -13.18 -10.39 -8.15
C GLY A 207 -12.97 -11.91 -8.19
N ASN A 208 -12.57 -12.48 -9.32
CA ASN A 208 -12.36 -13.92 -9.49
C ASN A 208 -10.98 -14.39 -9.02
N PHE A 209 -10.03 -13.50 -8.69
CA PHE A 209 -8.71 -13.84 -8.20
C PHE A 209 -8.59 -13.58 -6.70
N ASP A 210 -8.14 -14.61 -5.95
CA ASP A 210 -7.88 -14.51 -4.51
C ASP A 210 -6.54 -13.79 -4.23
N ASN A 211 -6.59 -12.47 -4.23
CA ASN A 211 -5.43 -11.64 -3.91
C ASN A 211 -5.01 -11.76 -2.43
N GLU A 212 -5.95 -12.10 -1.54
CA GLU A 212 -5.72 -12.21 -0.10
C GLU A 212 -4.74 -13.35 0.23
N LYS A 213 -4.86 -14.46 -0.52
CA LYS A 213 -3.92 -15.59 -0.42
C LYS A 213 -2.50 -15.17 -0.79
N LEU A 214 -2.31 -14.42 -1.88
CA LEU A 214 -1.00 -13.95 -2.31
C LEU A 214 -0.38 -13.00 -1.27
N GLU A 215 -1.15 -12.06 -0.75
CA GLU A 215 -0.68 -11.14 0.30
C GLU A 215 -0.30 -11.88 1.58
N THR A 216 -1.04 -12.92 1.94
CA THR A 216 -0.74 -13.75 3.11
C THR A 216 0.59 -14.49 2.94
N LEU A 217 0.85 -15.04 1.76
CA LEU A 217 2.12 -15.70 1.44
C LEU A 217 3.29 -14.70 1.46
N GLU A 218 3.14 -13.52 0.90
CA GLU A 218 4.18 -12.49 0.91
C GLU A 218 4.50 -12.00 2.34
N LYS A 219 3.49 -11.82 3.20
CA LYS A 219 3.67 -11.53 4.62
C LYS A 219 4.38 -12.68 5.36
N ALA A 220 4.01 -13.93 5.07
CA ALA A 220 4.67 -15.10 5.65
C ALA A 220 6.13 -15.21 5.21
N ALA A 221 6.46 -14.92 3.96
CA ALA A 221 7.83 -14.89 3.46
C ALA A 221 8.67 -13.84 4.18
N SER A 222 8.15 -12.62 4.31
CA SER A 222 8.82 -11.51 5.03
C SER A 222 9.07 -11.85 6.50
N LYS A 223 8.08 -12.42 7.19
CA LYS A 223 8.21 -12.84 8.58
C LYS A 223 9.27 -13.94 8.74
N ASN A 224 9.22 -14.99 7.94
CA ASN A 224 10.19 -16.08 8.01
C ASN A 224 11.62 -15.59 7.71
N LEU A 225 11.79 -14.61 6.83
CA LEU A 225 13.09 -13.99 6.54
C LEU A 225 13.63 -13.21 7.77
N SER A 226 12.78 -12.42 8.42
CA SER A 226 13.13 -11.70 9.65
C SER A 226 13.52 -12.67 10.76
N ASP A 227 12.72 -13.72 10.99
CA ASP A 227 12.99 -14.74 12.01
C ASP A 227 14.31 -15.48 11.74
N LYS A 228 14.64 -15.74 10.44
CA LYS A 228 15.92 -16.30 10.04
C LYS A 228 17.09 -15.39 10.41
N GLN A 229 16.99 -14.10 10.03
CA GLN A 229 18.03 -13.10 10.32
C GLN A 229 18.27 -12.94 11.83
N ASP A 230 17.20 -12.97 12.62
CA ASP A 230 17.32 -12.93 14.10
C ASP A 230 18.05 -14.17 14.66
N ALA A 231 17.77 -15.35 14.11
CA ALA A 231 18.46 -16.57 14.51
C ALA A 231 19.95 -16.55 14.11
N GLU A 232 20.29 -16.07 12.92
CA GLU A 232 21.67 -15.87 12.45
C GLU A 232 22.43 -14.85 13.32
N SER A 233 21.81 -13.73 13.66
CA SER A 233 22.39 -12.71 14.54
C SER A 233 22.66 -13.27 15.95
N LYS A 234 21.78 -14.11 16.49
CA LYS A 234 22.00 -14.80 17.76
C LYS A 234 23.19 -15.76 17.73
N ILE A 235 23.42 -16.41 16.59
CA ILE A 235 24.62 -17.27 16.43
C ILE A 235 25.89 -16.43 16.43
N GLN A 236 25.90 -15.26 15.79
CA GLN A 236 27.07 -14.37 15.74
C GLN A 236 27.42 -13.75 17.09
N ASN A 237 26.43 -13.57 17.97
CA ASN A 237 26.60 -12.92 19.26
C ASN A 237 26.88 -13.91 20.41
N LEU A 238 26.97 -15.21 20.15
CA LEU A 238 27.32 -16.26 21.14
C LEU A 238 28.80 -16.57 21.15
#